data_583cf1064105717404fd86a1bcdd52e3
#
_entry.id   583cf1064105717404fd86a1bcdd52e3
#
_cell.length_a   1.000
_cell.length_b   1.000
_cell.length_c   1.000
_cell.angle_alpha   90.00
_cell.angle_beta   90.00
_cell.angle_gamma   90.00
#
_symmetry.space_group_name_H-M   'P 1'
#
loop_
_entity.id
_entity.type
_entity.pdbx_description
1 polymer ?
#
loop_
_entity_poly.entity_id
_entity_poly.type
_entity_poly.pdbx_seq_one_letter_code
_entity_poly.pdbx_strand_id
1 'polypeptide(L)'
;MVGLLTSVTIFEGYDVTIFHLCTPDIARTFHMSDLDVGAMASIVRLGEMMAFVVVMLADRVGRKPIVSYTVLFYTLFTLMTALSHGLRTFTGFQSLAQLFLSGEFGVATIMISEEFPDRWRGRGVAILNMTGLIGVIAGGLFYGPVAGSRWGWRGMYFIGIAPLLLVALLRRNLRETVRFTELKRKHRGETSFVNGLRESAAQAFRGLSGPYRGRLLLVAMLWNCVMLVGAPAVTFFSLYAIRDRLWTRSQVGSAVVLAYIIGTFGHVLAGYMLDRVGRKLTTCASYVAGAAAIMLLFQTAGHTEMLTAMVATVFAFQVARTATATYSAELFPTEIRATSYSLTVQLLGRITALLTPLTIGALSRWLGGLGNAVAAVSIGPVIGAVLVALFAPETRGKPLEELAASSRETTFGSEKAAAPSG
;
A
#
# COMPACT_ATOMS: atom_id res chain seq x y z
N MET A 1 -16.88 -18.91 -4.92
CA MET A 1 -15.83 -18.09 -5.52
C MET A 1 -15.44 -16.93 -4.61
N VAL A 2 -16.34 -16.04 -4.22
CA VAL A 2 -16.02 -14.89 -3.35
C VAL A 2 -15.30 -15.30 -2.07
N GLY A 3 -15.80 -16.29 -1.33
CA GLY A 3 -15.16 -16.77 -0.09
C GLY A 3 -13.73 -17.30 -0.28
N LEU A 4 -13.41 -17.90 -1.43
CA LEU A 4 -12.04 -18.33 -1.75
C LEU A 4 -11.12 -17.16 -2.11
N LEU A 5 -11.65 -16.13 -2.76
CA LEU A 5 -10.89 -14.93 -3.09
C LEU A 5 -10.65 -14.06 -1.84
N THR A 6 -11.67 -13.93 -0.97
CA THR A 6 -11.54 -13.16 0.27
C THR A 6 -10.66 -13.84 1.31
N SER A 7 -10.56 -15.19 1.32
CA SER A 7 -9.65 -15.90 2.23
C SER A 7 -8.18 -15.52 2.00
N VAL A 8 -7.79 -15.15 0.77
CA VAL A 8 -6.42 -14.74 0.45
C VAL A 8 -6.04 -13.43 1.10
N THR A 9 -6.96 -12.47 1.14
CA THR A 9 -6.66 -11.18 1.77
C THR A 9 -6.46 -11.28 3.27
N ILE A 10 -7.05 -12.32 3.93
CA ILE A 10 -6.73 -12.63 5.33
C ILE A 10 -5.24 -12.97 5.46
N PHE A 11 -4.72 -13.80 4.55
CA PHE A 11 -3.31 -14.19 4.59
C PHE A 11 -2.39 -13.05 4.18
N GLU A 12 -2.80 -12.19 3.23
CA GLU A 12 -2.07 -10.97 2.90
C GLU A 12 -1.96 -10.06 4.13
N GLY A 13 -3.09 -9.76 4.79
CA GLY A 13 -3.08 -8.95 6.01
C GLY A 13 -2.22 -9.56 7.11
N TYR A 14 -2.26 -10.90 7.27
CA TYR A 14 -1.43 -11.62 8.21
C TYR A 14 0.07 -11.50 7.88
N ASP A 15 0.47 -11.83 6.65
CA ASP A 15 1.87 -11.88 6.24
C ASP A 15 2.55 -10.50 6.29
N VAL A 16 1.87 -9.47 5.78
CA VAL A 16 2.36 -8.09 5.88
C VAL A 16 2.53 -7.69 7.35
N THR A 17 1.59 -8.07 8.20
CA THR A 17 1.65 -7.73 9.63
C THR A 17 2.77 -8.46 10.34
N ILE A 18 2.94 -9.76 10.13
CA ILE A 18 4.00 -10.53 10.80
C ILE A 18 5.39 -10.10 10.35
N PHE A 19 5.57 -9.76 9.07
CA PHE A 19 6.85 -9.22 8.61
C PHE A 19 7.27 -8.00 9.42
N HIS A 20 6.37 -7.05 9.61
CA HIS A 20 6.67 -5.84 10.38
C HIS A 20 6.75 -6.08 11.90
N LEU A 21 5.89 -6.93 12.47
CA LEU A 21 5.94 -7.27 13.88
C LEU A 21 7.22 -8.03 14.26
N CYS A 22 7.64 -8.97 13.43
CA CYS A 22 8.83 -9.79 13.67
C CYS A 22 10.15 -9.08 13.35
N THR A 23 10.13 -7.88 12.77
CA THR A 23 11.34 -7.12 12.42
C THR A 23 12.35 -7.01 13.57
N PRO A 24 11.99 -6.75 14.85
CA PRO A 24 12.94 -6.72 15.97
C PRO A 24 13.63 -8.06 16.21
N ASP A 25 12.88 -9.15 16.10
CA ASP A 25 13.40 -10.50 16.33
C ASP A 25 14.30 -10.96 15.16
N ILE A 26 13.94 -10.60 13.94
CA ILE A 26 14.74 -10.82 12.72
C ILE A 26 16.03 -10.01 12.81
N ALA A 27 15.95 -8.73 13.19
CA ALA A 27 17.09 -7.86 13.34
C ALA A 27 18.07 -8.38 14.41
N ARG A 28 17.54 -8.90 15.53
CA ARG A 28 18.35 -9.55 16.57
C ARG A 28 19.01 -10.84 16.07
N THR A 29 18.26 -11.67 15.32
CA THR A 29 18.77 -12.96 14.80
C THR A 29 19.92 -12.78 13.81
N PHE A 30 19.84 -11.77 12.95
CA PHE A 30 20.83 -11.50 11.91
C PHE A 30 21.78 -10.34 12.24
N HIS A 31 21.77 -9.85 13.50
CA HIS A 31 22.62 -8.74 13.97
C HIS A 31 22.56 -7.49 13.09
N MET A 32 21.35 -7.08 12.73
CA MET A 32 21.10 -6.00 11.77
C MET A 32 21.24 -4.62 12.42
N SER A 33 21.87 -3.70 11.70
CA SER A 33 21.78 -2.27 11.98
C SER A 33 20.45 -1.69 11.46
N ASP A 34 20.12 -0.45 11.85
CA ASP A 34 18.94 0.26 11.34
C ASP A 34 18.98 0.41 9.81
N LEU A 35 20.18 0.59 9.25
CA LEU A 35 20.37 0.64 7.80
C LEU A 35 20.04 -0.71 7.14
N ASP A 36 20.46 -1.82 7.75
CA ASP A 36 20.16 -3.16 7.22
C ASP A 36 18.66 -3.44 7.27
N VAL A 37 17.97 -3.03 8.36
CA VAL A 37 16.51 -3.13 8.47
C VAL A 37 15.83 -2.27 7.39
N GLY A 38 16.29 -1.04 7.20
CA GLY A 38 15.78 -0.16 6.16
C GLY A 38 15.98 -0.73 4.75
N ALA A 39 17.18 -1.25 4.45
CA ALA A 39 17.51 -1.87 3.17
C ALA A 39 16.67 -3.13 2.91
N MET A 40 16.56 -4.00 3.91
CA MET A 40 15.70 -5.19 3.84
C MET A 40 14.26 -4.80 3.52
N ALA A 41 13.68 -3.87 4.28
CA ALA A 41 12.30 -3.45 4.07
C ALA A 41 12.08 -2.81 2.68
N SER A 42 13.05 -2.03 2.19
CA SER A 42 13.00 -1.44 0.84
C SER A 42 13.05 -2.51 -0.26
N ILE A 43 13.92 -3.51 -0.14
CA ILE A 43 14.00 -4.61 -1.12
C ILE A 43 12.71 -5.44 -1.11
N VAL A 44 12.12 -5.70 0.05
CA VAL A 44 10.85 -6.41 0.17
C VAL A 44 9.72 -5.62 -0.52
N ARG A 45 9.67 -4.29 -0.33
CA ARG A 45 8.70 -3.42 -1.02
C ARG A 45 8.95 -3.33 -2.53
N LEU A 46 10.19 -3.49 -2.99
CA LEU A 46 10.46 -3.61 -4.43
C LEU A 46 9.77 -4.84 -5.01
N GLY A 47 9.80 -5.99 -4.30
CA GLY A 47 9.02 -7.18 -4.67
C GLY A 47 7.53 -6.89 -4.78
N GLU A 48 6.96 -6.17 -3.80
CA GLU A 48 5.56 -5.73 -3.83
C GLU A 48 5.26 -4.84 -5.06
N MET A 49 6.14 -3.89 -5.38
CA MET A 49 5.99 -3.05 -6.58
C MET A 49 6.05 -3.85 -7.87
N MET A 50 6.92 -4.84 -7.96
CA MET A 50 7.05 -5.69 -9.15
C MET A 50 5.84 -6.61 -9.39
N ALA A 51 4.90 -6.69 -8.46
CA ALA A 51 3.66 -7.46 -8.57
C ALA A 51 2.80 -7.08 -9.78
N PHE A 52 2.94 -5.86 -10.32
CA PHE A 52 2.25 -5.46 -11.55
C PHE A 52 2.54 -6.39 -12.73
N VAL A 53 3.73 -7.00 -12.78
CA VAL A 53 4.10 -7.98 -13.82
C VAL A 53 3.21 -9.22 -13.73
N VAL A 54 2.92 -9.68 -12.51
CA VAL A 54 2.03 -10.82 -12.26
C VAL A 54 0.60 -10.50 -12.71
N VAL A 55 0.12 -9.30 -12.39
CA VAL A 55 -1.21 -8.85 -12.80
C VAL A 55 -1.32 -8.77 -14.33
N MET A 56 -0.32 -8.20 -15.01
CA MET A 56 -0.29 -8.16 -16.47
C MET A 56 -0.26 -9.57 -17.10
N LEU A 57 0.42 -10.51 -16.45
CA LEU A 57 0.45 -11.90 -16.92
C LEU A 57 -0.93 -12.55 -16.81
N ALA A 58 -1.73 -12.18 -15.80
CA ALA A 58 -3.10 -12.69 -15.62
C ALA A 58 -4.05 -12.27 -16.77
N ASP A 59 -3.82 -11.12 -17.39
CA ASP A 59 -4.61 -10.66 -18.54
C ASP A 59 -4.39 -11.53 -19.79
N ARG A 60 -3.32 -12.28 -19.86
CA ARG A 60 -2.95 -13.12 -21.01
C ARG A 60 -3.16 -14.60 -20.77
N VAL A 61 -2.62 -15.10 -19.67
CA VAL A 61 -2.65 -16.54 -19.33
C VAL A 61 -4.02 -16.93 -18.80
N GLY A 62 -4.71 -15.99 -18.15
CA GLY A 62 -5.99 -16.20 -17.48
C GLY A 62 -5.87 -15.90 -15.99
N ARG A 63 -6.99 -15.51 -15.39
CA ARG A 63 -7.02 -15.16 -13.96
C ARG A 63 -6.83 -16.40 -13.09
N LYS A 64 -7.54 -17.49 -13.39
CA LYS A 64 -7.50 -18.74 -12.63
C LYS A 64 -6.09 -19.34 -12.50
N PRO A 65 -5.34 -19.60 -13.60
CA PRO A 65 -4.02 -20.19 -13.51
C PRO A 65 -3.05 -19.30 -12.72
N ILE A 66 -3.07 -17.99 -12.95
CA ILE A 66 -2.19 -17.06 -12.25
C ILE A 66 -2.47 -17.07 -10.75
N VAL A 67 -3.73 -16.92 -10.33
CA VAL A 67 -4.10 -16.99 -8.89
C VAL A 67 -3.69 -18.33 -8.26
N SER A 68 -3.74 -19.43 -9.00
CA SER A 68 -3.33 -20.74 -8.49
C SER A 68 -1.80 -20.85 -8.33
N TYR A 69 -1.05 -20.35 -9.29
CA TYR A 69 0.42 -20.37 -9.22
C TYR A 69 0.96 -19.35 -8.22
N THR A 70 0.35 -18.18 -8.10
CA THR A 70 0.79 -17.15 -7.13
C THR A 70 0.68 -17.66 -5.71
N VAL A 71 -0.42 -18.33 -5.32
CA VAL A 71 -0.53 -18.94 -3.98
C VAL A 71 0.55 -19.98 -3.75
N LEU A 72 0.81 -20.84 -4.74
CA LEU A 72 1.84 -21.86 -4.61
C LEU A 72 3.22 -21.26 -4.40
N PHE A 73 3.63 -20.31 -5.26
CA PHE A 73 4.92 -19.64 -5.15
C PHE A 73 5.04 -18.79 -3.89
N TYR A 74 3.99 -18.06 -3.52
CA TYR A 74 3.94 -17.32 -2.26
C TYR A 74 4.17 -18.27 -1.08
N THR A 75 3.43 -19.37 -0.99
CA THR A 75 3.58 -20.37 0.07
C THR A 75 5.00 -20.95 0.11
N LEU A 76 5.55 -21.29 -1.04
CA LEU A 76 6.92 -21.81 -1.16
C LEU A 76 7.95 -20.80 -0.66
N PHE A 77 7.88 -19.55 -1.12
CA PHE A 77 8.83 -18.52 -0.71
C PHE A 77 8.66 -18.09 0.74
N THR A 78 7.45 -18.10 1.28
CA THR A 78 7.20 -17.91 2.73
C THR A 78 7.83 -19.03 3.56
N LEU A 79 7.75 -20.28 3.10
CA LEU A 79 8.46 -21.40 3.74
C LEU A 79 9.98 -21.20 3.68
N MET A 80 10.52 -20.83 2.52
CA MET A 80 11.95 -20.57 2.35
C MET A 80 12.41 -19.37 3.22
N THR A 81 11.55 -18.35 3.39
CA THR A 81 11.78 -17.24 4.32
C THR A 81 11.89 -17.74 5.76
N ALA A 82 10.95 -18.60 6.21
CA ALA A 82 10.99 -19.19 7.55
C ALA A 82 12.24 -20.03 7.81
N LEU A 83 12.74 -20.73 6.78
CA LEU A 83 13.92 -21.60 6.86
C LEU A 83 15.24 -20.86 6.57
N SER A 84 15.23 -19.57 6.30
CA SER A 84 16.43 -18.80 5.96
C SER A 84 17.41 -18.71 7.16
N HIS A 85 18.72 -18.80 6.83
CA HIS A 85 19.80 -18.75 7.82
C HIS A 85 20.65 -17.47 7.71
N GLY A 86 20.35 -16.58 6.78
CA GLY A 86 21.08 -15.33 6.61
C GLY A 86 20.20 -14.20 6.07
N LEU A 87 20.62 -12.97 6.32
CA LEU A 87 19.87 -11.76 5.92
C LEU A 87 19.58 -11.71 4.41
N ARG A 88 20.56 -12.04 3.57
CA ARG A 88 20.40 -11.98 2.09
C ARG A 88 19.37 -12.99 1.60
N THR A 89 19.41 -14.23 2.11
CA THR A 89 18.45 -15.27 1.74
C THR A 89 17.06 -14.95 2.27
N PHE A 90 16.95 -14.46 3.50
CA PHE A 90 15.70 -13.98 4.08
C PHE A 90 15.08 -12.87 3.21
N THR A 91 15.84 -11.81 2.93
CA THR A 91 15.37 -10.66 2.15
C THR A 91 14.96 -11.05 0.75
N GLY A 92 15.74 -11.92 0.08
CA GLY A 92 15.42 -12.40 -1.26
C GLY A 92 14.13 -13.22 -1.31
N PHE A 93 13.99 -14.20 -0.42
CA PHE A 93 12.78 -15.02 -0.36
C PHE A 93 11.55 -14.23 0.07
N GLN A 94 11.68 -13.32 1.04
CA GLN A 94 10.59 -12.45 1.46
C GLN A 94 10.15 -11.48 0.33
N SER A 95 11.10 -10.94 -0.43
CA SER A 95 10.79 -10.08 -1.58
C SER A 95 10.01 -10.85 -2.67
N LEU A 96 10.40 -12.10 -2.95
CA LEU A 96 9.68 -12.95 -3.88
C LEU A 96 8.30 -13.36 -3.34
N ALA A 97 8.19 -13.66 -2.05
CA ALA A 97 6.90 -13.92 -1.41
C ALA A 97 5.96 -12.72 -1.58
N GLN A 98 6.43 -11.49 -1.30
CA GLN A 98 5.63 -10.27 -1.45
C GLN A 98 5.24 -9.96 -2.90
N LEU A 99 6.11 -10.29 -3.87
CA LEU A 99 5.79 -10.16 -5.30
C LEU A 99 4.55 -11.02 -5.66
N PHE A 100 4.56 -12.29 -5.27
CA PHE A 100 3.46 -13.20 -5.59
C PHE A 100 2.19 -12.89 -4.77
N LEU A 101 2.33 -12.53 -3.51
CA LEU A 101 1.21 -12.16 -2.63
C LEU A 101 0.48 -10.92 -3.15
N SER A 102 1.21 -9.84 -3.44
CA SER A 102 0.63 -8.60 -3.96
C SER A 102 0.09 -8.77 -5.38
N GLY A 103 0.72 -9.62 -6.19
CA GLY A 103 0.21 -10.00 -7.51
C GLY A 103 -1.12 -10.74 -7.41
N GLU A 104 -1.24 -11.65 -6.46
CA GLU A 104 -2.47 -12.38 -6.18
C GLU A 104 -3.61 -11.45 -5.77
N PHE A 105 -3.36 -10.53 -4.82
CA PHE A 105 -4.34 -9.53 -4.40
C PHE A 105 -4.83 -8.68 -5.57
N GLY A 106 -3.92 -8.25 -6.46
CA GLY A 106 -4.26 -7.52 -7.67
C GLY A 106 -5.22 -8.30 -8.58
N VAL A 107 -4.89 -9.57 -8.85
CA VAL A 107 -5.74 -10.44 -9.69
C VAL A 107 -7.07 -10.76 -9.00
N ALA A 108 -7.08 -11.04 -7.69
CA ALA A 108 -8.30 -11.28 -6.91
C ALA A 108 -9.25 -10.07 -6.95
N THR A 109 -8.70 -8.86 -6.85
CA THR A 109 -9.48 -7.62 -6.97
C THR A 109 -10.13 -7.48 -8.35
N ILE A 110 -9.41 -7.82 -9.42
CA ILE A 110 -9.95 -7.83 -10.79
C ILE A 110 -11.05 -8.87 -10.90
N MET A 111 -10.84 -10.11 -10.45
CA MET A 111 -11.83 -11.18 -10.51
C MET A 111 -13.12 -10.80 -9.77
N ILE A 112 -13.03 -10.21 -8.58
CA ILE A 112 -14.20 -9.73 -7.83
C ILE A 112 -14.91 -8.62 -8.61
N SER A 113 -14.17 -7.69 -9.21
CA SER A 113 -14.76 -6.60 -10.00
C SER A 113 -15.47 -7.10 -11.26
N GLU A 114 -15.01 -8.21 -11.84
CA GLU A 114 -15.61 -8.84 -13.03
C GLU A 114 -16.87 -9.66 -12.71
N GLU A 115 -16.94 -10.29 -11.53
CA GLU A 115 -18.01 -11.19 -11.11
C GLU A 115 -19.18 -10.49 -10.41
N PHE A 116 -18.92 -9.35 -9.76
CA PHE A 116 -19.99 -8.60 -9.10
C PHE A 116 -20.78 -7.74 -10.09
N PRO A 117 -22.12 -7.67 -9.96
CA PRO A 117 -22.94 -6.72 -10.71
C PRO A 117 -22.44 -5.28 -10.49
N ASP A 118 -22.55 -4.42 -11.50
CA ASP A 118 -22.01 -3.06 -11.47
C ASP A 118 -22.42 -2.26 -10.21
N ARG A 119 -23.69 -2.39 -9.81
CA ARG A 119 -24.24 -1.74 -8.59
C ARG A 119 -23.61 -2.24 -7.27
N TRP A 120 -23.00 -3.43 -7.24
CA TRP A 120 -22.45 -4.05 -6.03
C TRP A 120 -20.93 -4.20 -6.07
N ARG A 121 -20.28 -3.83 -7.17
CA ARG A 121 -18.83 -4.00 -7.38
C ARG A 121 -18.02 -3.36 -6.25
N GLY A 122 -18.35 -2.12 -5.84
CA GLY A 122 -17.70 -1.44 -4.74
C GLY A 122 -17.81 -2.19 -3.42
N ARG A 123 -18.97 -2.84 -3.15
CA ARG A 123 -19.14 -3.67 -1.94
C ARG A 123 -18.27 -4.93 -1.98
N GLY A 124 -18.13 -5.57 -3.15
CA GLY A 124 -17.25 -6.73 -3.32
C GLY A 124 -15.80 -6.39 -2.97
N VAL A 125 -15.29 -5.28 -3.50
CA VAL A 125 -13.93 -4.79 -3.20
C VAL A 125 -13.80 -4.35 -1.73
N ALA A 126 -14.83 -3.74 -1.15
CA ALA A 126 -14.81 -3.38 0.28
C ALA A 126 -14.73 -4.62 1.18
N ILE A 127 -15.50 -5.67 0.88
CA ILE A 127 -15.44 -6.96 1.61
C ILE A 127 -14.03 -7.55 1.51
N LEU A 128 -13.44 -7.54 0.31
CA LEU A 128 -12.07 -8.01 0.09
C LEU A 128 -11.07 -7.27 1.01
N ASN A 129 -11.13 -5.95 1.06
CA ASN A 129 -10.25 -5.16 1.91
C ASN A 129 -10.50 -5.37 3.41
N MET A 130 -11.77 -5.51 3.82
CA MET A 130 -12.12 -5.73 5.23
C MET A 130 -11.67 -7.10 5.74
N THR A 131 -11.64 -8.13 4.90
CA THR A 131 -11.14 -9.45 5.31
C THR A 131 -9.64 -9.44 5.60
N GLY A 132 -8.86 -8.55 4.97
CA GLY A 132 -7.46 -8.33 5.31
C GLY A 132 -7.24 -7.90 6.77
N LEU A 133 -8.18 -7.13 7.35
CA LEU A 133 -8.12 -6.74 8.75
C LEU A 133 -8.13 -7.95 9.70
N ILE A 134 -8.83 -9.03 9.35
CA ILE A 134 -8.83 -10.27 10.15
C ILE A 134 -7.40 -10.84 10.23
N GLY A 135 -6.67 -10.79 9.13
CA GLY A 135 -5.26 -11.22 9.09
C GLY A 135 -4.37 -10.34 9.96
N VAL A 136 -4.55 -9.03 9.92
CA VAL A 136 -3.82 -8.09 10.79
C VAL A 136 -4.07 -8.40 12.27
N ILE A 137 -5.34 -8.61 12.64
CA ILE A 137 -5.74 -8.96 14.01
C ILE A 137 -5.09 -10.29 14.43
N ALA A 138 -5.16 -11.32 13.60
CA ALA A 138 -4.55 -12.60 13.87
C ALA A 138 -3.03 -12.49 14.06
N GLY A 139 -2.33 -11.77 13.17
CA GLY A 139 -0.90 -11.51 13.28
C GLY A 139 -0.53 -10.82 14.58
N GLY A 140 -1.26 -9.78 14.98
CA GLY A 140 -1.03 -9.07 16.22
C GLY A 140 -1.29 -9.90 17.47
N LEU A 141 -2.38 -10.68 17.50
CA LEU A 141 -2.71 -11.54 18.64
C LEU A 141 -1.73 -12.72 18.81
N PHE A 142 -1.26 -13.29 17.71
CA PHE A 142 -0.33 -14.43 17.77
C PHE A 142 1.12 -14.00 18.03
N TYR A 143 1.48 -12.72 17.79
CA TYR A 143 2.87 -12.27 17.90
C TYR A 143 3.48 -12.53 19.27
N GLY A 144 2.82 -12.16 20.37
CA GLY A 144 3.32 -12.39 21.72
C GLY A 144 3.55 -13.87 22.03
N PRO A 145 2.50 -14.71 21.97
CA PRO A 145 2.60 -16.14 22.31
C PRO A 145 3.55 -16.93 21.41
N VAL A 146 3.50 -16.70 20.10
CA VAL A 146 4.24 -17.52 19.12
C VAL A 146 5.69 -17.06 18.98
N ALA A 147 5.94 -15.78 18.76
CA ALA A 147 7.30 -15.27 18.66
C ALA A 147 8.06 -15.30 19.99
N GLY A 148 7.34 -15.36 21.12
CA GLY A 148 7.90 -15.60 22.44
C GLY A 148 8.22 -17.06 22.74
N SER A 149 7.77 -18.02 21.93
CA SER A 149 8.00 -19.44 22.10
C SER A 149 9.37 -19.89 21.56
N ARG A 150 9.67 -21.20 21.71
CA ARG A 150 10.88 -21.83 21.14
C ARG A 150 11.03 -21.67 19.62
N TRP A 151 9.91 -21.41 18.90
CA TRP A 151 9.90 -21.24 17.44
C TRP A 151 10.30 -19.82 17.02
N GLY A 152 10.24 -18.86 17.95
CA GLY A 152 10.56 -17.46 17.66
C GLY A 152 9.74 -16.88 16.51
N TRP A 153 10.32 -15.92 15.80
CA TRP A 153 9.68 -15.30 14.63
C TRP A 153 9.36 -16.30 13.50
N ARG A 154 10.13 -17.39 13.39
CA ARG A 154 9.88 -18.44 12.38
C ARG A 154 8.53 -19.11 12.59
N GLY A 155 8.09 -19.27 13.84
CA GLY A 155 6.78 -19.82 14.19
C GLY A 155 5.63 -19.03 13.59
N MET A 156 5.76 -17.70 13.50
CA MET A 156 4.75 -16.85 12.86
C MET A 156 4.58 -17.17 11.36
N TYR A 157 5.68 -17.38 10.65
CA TYR A 157 5.64 -17.77 9.24
C TYR A 157 5.05 -19.19 9.05
N PHE A 158 5.43 -20.16 9.91
CA PHE A 158 4.88 -21.51 9.82
C PHE A 158 3.35 -21.54 10.04
N ILE A 159 2.83 -20.74 10.97
CA ILE A 159 1.37 -20.62 11.16
C ILE A 159 0.70 -20.05 9.91
N GLY A 160 1.31 -19.09 9.22
CA GLY A 160 0.79 -18.53 7.97
C GLY A 160 0.72 -19.55 6.83
N ILE A 161 1.65 -20.50 6.77
CA ILE A 161 1.73 -21.50 5.69
C ILE A 161 0.61 -22.53 5.76
N ALA A 162 0.24 -23.02 6.94
CA ALA A 162 -0.70 -24.12 7.10
C ALA A 162 -2.07 -23.87 6.43
N PRO A 163 -2.75 -22.73 6.66
CA PRO A 163 -4.00 -22.42 5.97
C PRO A 163 -3.82 -22.18 4.46
N LEU A 164 -2.65 -21.68 4.02
CA LEU A 164 -2.38 -21.44 2.61
C LEU A 164 -2.34 -22.73 1.79
N LEU A 165 -1.80 -23.79 2.34
CA LEU A 165 -1.84 -25.11 1.71
C LEU A 165 -3.28 -25.58 1.51
N LEU A 166 -4.15 -25.37 2.50
CA LEU A 166 -5.58 -25.68 2.37
C LEU A 166 -6.25 -24.84 1.27
N VAL A 167 -5.97 -23.53 1.24
CA VAL A 167 -6.50 -22.64 0.20
C VAL A 167 -5.99 -23.05 -1.18
N ALA A 168 -4.73 -23.41 -1.33
CA ALA A 168 -4.16 -23.90 -2.59
C ALA A 168 -4.87 -25.17 -3.10
N LEU A 169 -5.23 -26.09 -2.18
CA LEU A 169 -6.00 -27.29 -2.52
C LEU A 169 -7.44 -26.97 -2.93
N LEU A 170 -8.13 -26.10 -2.18
CA LEU A 170 -9.52 -25.72 -2.46
C LEU A 170 -9.66 -24.96 -3.78
N ARG A 171 -8.63 -24.22 -4.21
CA ARG A 171 -8.63 -23.42 -5.45
C ARG A 171 -8.56 -24.24 -6.73
N ARG A 172 -8.24 -25.51 -6.68
CA ARG A 172 -8.34 -26.39 -7.86
C ARG A 172 -9.73 -26.31 -8.51
N ASN A 173 -10.77 -26.01 -7.70
CA ASN A 173 -12.15 -25.90 -8.14
C ASN A 173 -12.59 -24.50 -8.58
N LEU A 174 -11.68 -23.48 -8.57
CA LEU A 174 -12.00 -22.15 -9.12
C LEU A 174 -12.34 -22.26 -10.60
N ARG A 175 -13.31 -21.46 -11.05
CA ARG A 175 -13.64 -21.30 -12.48
C ARG A 175 -13.00 -20.02 -12.99
N GLU A 176 -12.68 -20.02 -14.30
CA GLU A 176 -12.21 -18.80 -14.97
C GLU A 176 -13.36 -17.78 -15.06
N THR A 177 -13.05 -16.47 -15.06
CA THR A 177 -14.09 -15.44 -15.17
C THR A 177 -14.76 -15.46 -16.53
N VAL A 178 -16.08 -15.24 -16.57
CA VAL A 178 -16.87 -15.22 -17.81
C VAL A 178 -16.33 -14.16 -18.76
N ARG A 179 -16.01 -12.97 -18.23
CA ARG A 179 -15.48 -11.86 -19.04
C ARG A 179 -14.14 -12.20 -19.72
N PHE A 180 -13.24 -12.89 -19.02
CA PHE A 180 -11.97 -13.31 -19.64
C PHE A 180 -12.19 -14.32 -20.74
N THR A 181 -13.09 -15.28 -20.54
CA THR A 181 -13.42 -16.29 -21.53
C THR A 181 -14.00 -15.65 -22.80
N GLU A 182 -14.85 -14.63 -22.67
CA GLU A 182 -15.39 -13.85 -23.78
C GLU A 182 -14.31 -13.02 -24.49
N LEU A 183 -13.43 -12.34 -23.76
CA LEU A 183 -12.33 -11.55 -24.31
C LEU A 183 -11.35 -12.44 -25.10
N LYS A 184 -10.99 -13.60 -24.55
CA LYS A 184 -10.12 -14.58 -25.22
C LYS A 184 -10.76 -15.10 -26.53
N ARG A 185 -12.08 -15.22 -26.56
CA ARG A 185 -12.82 -15.63 -27.78
C ARG A 185 -12.79 -14.52 -28.85
N LYS A 186 -12.86 -13.25 -28.44
CA LYS A 186 -12.82 -12.09 -29.34
C LYS A 186 -11.43 -11.77 -29.88
N HIS A 187 -10.39 -11.95 -29.08
CA HIS A 187 -9.00 -11.59 -29.39
C HIS A 187 -8.13 -12.85 -29.64
N ARG A 188 -8.56 -13.74 -30.49
CA ARG A 188 -7.73 -14.87 -30.94
C ARG A 188 -6.61 -14.35 -31.85
N GLY A 189 -5.49 -13.92 -31.28
CA GLY A 189 -4.30 -13.78 -32.08
C GLY A 189 -3.32 -12.66 -31.85
N GLU A 190 -3.46 -11.68 -30.97
CA GLU A 190 -2.41 -10.64 -30.90
C GLU A 190 -2.29 -9.99 -29.51
N THR A 191 -1.14 -10.17 -28.85
CA THR A 191 -0.25 -9.14 -28.30
C THR A 191 0.90 -9.78 -27.53
N SER A 192 2.13 -9.54 -27.97
CA SER A 192 3.34 -9.98 -27.26
C SER A 192 3.46 -9.27 -25.91
N PHE A 193 3.91 -9.96 -24.85
CA PHE A 193 4.12 -9.41 -23.48
C PHE A 193 4.95 -8.13 -23.51
N VAL A 194 5.98 -8.11 -24.35
CA VAL A 194 6.85 -6.96 -24.56
C VAL A 194 6.07 -5.76 -25.12
N ASN A 195 5.12 -6.01 -26.05
CA ASN A 195 4.30 -4.93 -26.62
C ASN A 195 3.35 -4.33 -25.58
N GLY A 196 2.72 -5.14 -24.71
CA GLY A 196 1.89 -4.63 -23.63
C GLY A 196 2.68 -3.82 -22.59
N LEU A 197 3.88 -4.25 -22.21
CA LEU A 197 4.79 -3.47 -21.37
C LEU A 197 5.19 -2.16 -22.04
N ARG A 198 5.54 -2.22 -23.30
CA ARG A 198 5.92 -1.05 -24.10
C ARG A 198 4.75 -0.06 -24.25
N GLU A 199 3.54 -0.56 -24.48
CA GLU A 199 2.33 0.27 -24.56
C GLU A 199 2.01 0.92 -23.23
N SER A 200 2.07 0.17 -22.12
CA SER A 200 1.84 0.71 -20.77
C SER A 200 2.91 1.77 -20.42
N ALA A 201 4.18 1.50 -20.72
CA ALA A 201 5.26 2.47 -20.53
C ALA A 201 5.09 3.71 -21.43
N ALA A 202 4.69 3.51 -22.69
CA ALA A 202 4.43 4.61 -23.62
C ALA A 202 3.19 5.45 -23.21
N GLN A 203 2.16 4.82 -22.66
CA GLN A 203 1.01 5.53 -22.09
C GLN A 203 1.41 6.33 -20.86
N ALA A 204 2.23 5.74 -19.95
CA ALA A 204 2.77 6.43 -18.80
C ALA A 204 3.60 7.66 -19.22
N PHE A 205 4.48 7.49 -20.20
CA PHE A 205 5.32 8.57 -20.73
C PHE A 205 4.51 9.66 -21.42
N ARG A 206 3.52 9.28 -22.25
CA ARG A 206 2.58 10.23 -22.86
C ARG A 206 1.75 10.98 -21.82
N GLY A 207 1.35 10.32 -20.73
CA GLY A 207 0.67 10.96 -19.61
C GLY A 207 1.51 12.04 -18.96
N LEU A 208 2.81 11.77 -18.72
CA LEU A 208 3.77 12.73 -18.14
C LEU A 208 4.10 13.89 -19.08
N SER A 209 3.98 13.70 -20.39
CA SER A 209 4.27 14.72 -21.40
C SER A 209 3.02 15.48 -21.87
N GLY A 210 1.83 15.05 -21.48
CA GLY A 210 0.54 15.58 -21.93
C GLY A 210 0.05 16.79 -21.13
N PRO A 211 -1.13 17.32 -21.48
CA PRO A 211 -1.72 18.51 -20.85
C PRO A 211 -2.05 18.31 -19.36
N TYR A 212 -2.18 17.07 -18.91
CA TYR A 212 -2.48 16.73 -17.50
C TYR A 212 -1.24 16.48 -16.64
N ARG A 213 -0.01 16.74 -17.15
CA ARG A 213 1.26 16.48 -16.43
C ARG A 213 1.29 17.09 -15.03
N GLY A 214 0.81 18.33 -14.87
CA GLY A 214 0.77 19.01 -13.57
C GLY A 214 -0.10 18.29 -12.55
N ARG A 215 -1.29 17.82 -12.98
CA ARG A 215 -2.19 17.03 -12.12
C ARG A 215 -1.64 15.65 -11.79
N LEU A 216 -1.00 14.98 -12.75
CA LEU A 216 -0.32 13.71 -12.53
C LEU A 216 0.79 13.83 -11.49
N LEU A 217 1.65 14.84 -11.63
CA LEU A 217 2.71 15.11 -10.67
C LEU A 217 2.17 15.47 -9.29
N LEU A 218 1.14 16.34 -9.23
CA LEU A 218 0.49 16.69 -7.96
C LEU A 218 -0.04 15.44 -7.26
N VAL A 219 -0.86 14.62 -7.93
CA VAL A 219 -1.43 13.41 -7.33
C VAL A 219 -0.34 12.41 -6.93
N ALA A 220 0.70 12.22 -7.76
CA ALA A 220 1.83 11.38 -7.40
C ALA A 220 2.56 11.90 -6.15
N MET A 221 2.79 13.21 -6.04
CA MET A 221 3.40 13.83 -4.86
C MET A 221 2.53 13.66 -3.61
N LEU A 222 1.21 13.83 -3.73
CA LEU A 222 0.28 13.63 -2.61
C LEU A 222 0.33 12.18 -2.10
N TRP A 223 0.35 11.19 -3.00
CA TRP A 223 0.52 9.79 -2.60
C TRP A 223 1.87 9.53 -1.92
N ASN A 224 2.94 10.13 -2.42
CA ASN A 224 4.26 10.02 -1.77
C ASN A 224 4.25 10.66 -0.38
N CYS A 225 3.60 11.81 -0.21
CA CYS A 225 3.50 12.47 1.10
C CYS A 225 2.67 11.68 2.11
N VAL A 226 1.54 11.09 1.69
CA VAL A 226 0.72 10.27 2.61
C VAL A 226 1.43 8.99 3.01
N MET A 227 2.25 8.40 2.13
CA MET A 227 3.05 7.22 2.46
C MET A 227 4.08 7.49 3.57
N LEU A 228 4.54 8.73 3.74
CA LEU A 228 5.44 9.12 4.84
C LEU A 228 4.76 9.09 6.22
N VAL A 229 3.45 9.03 6.31
CA VAL A 229 2.73 8.75 7.57
C VAL A 229 2.72 7.25 7.86
N GLY A 230 2.28 6.44 6.90
CA GLY A 230 2.03 5.02 7.11
C GLY A 230 3.30 4.16 7.07
N ALA A 231 4.20 4.39 6.12
CA ALA A 231 5.34 3.52 5.91
C ALA A 231 6.30 3.46 7.12
N PRO A 232 6.68 4.59 7.77
CA PRO A 232 7.52 4.54 8.96
C PRO A 232 6.82 3.88 10.15
N ALA A 233 5.53 4.21 10.39
CA ALA A 233 4.77 3.62 11.48
C ALA A 233 4.67 2.10 11.37
N VAL A 234 4.37 1.59 10.17
CA VAL A 234 4.26 0.15 9.97
C VAL A 234 5.62 -0.55 10.03
N THR A 235 6.66 0.04 9.44
CA THR A 235 7.97 -0.61 9.31
C THR A 235 8.79 -0.58 10.60
N PHE A 236 8.78 0.53 11.34
CA PHE A 236 9.72 0.74 12.44
C PHE A 236 9.07 0.73 13.82
N PHE A 237 7.74 0.75 13.94
CA PHE A 237 7.08 0.80 15.24
C PHE A 237 7.49 -0.36 16.14
N SER A 238 7.41 -1.60 15.66
CA SER A 238 7.74 -2.79 16.45
C SER A 238 9.22 -2.79 16.89
N LEU A 239 10.12 -2.39 15.98
CA LEU A 239 11.55 -2.30 16.27
C LEU A 239 11.83 -1.24 17.36
N TYR A 240 11.26 -0.04 17.21
CA TYR A 240 11.41 1.05 18.17
C TYR A 240 10.78 0.72 19.52
N ALA A 241 9.56 0.18 19.53
CA ALA A 241 8.86 -0.17 20.76
C ALA A 241 9.58 -1.25 21.57
N ILE A 242 10.10 -2.30 20.93
CA ILE A 242 10.79 -3.39 21.64
C ILE A 242 12.22 -3.02 22.01
N ARG A 243 12.98 -2.42 21.09
CA ARG A 243 14.40 -2.15 21.30
C ARG A 243 14.64 -0.91 22.16
N ASP A 244 13.96 0.18 21.82
CA ASP A 244 14.25 1.49 22.39
C ASP A 244 13.31 1.85 23.55
N ARG A 245 12.12 1.22 23.61
CA ARG A 245 11.09 1.47 24.65
C ARG A 245 10.80 0.26 25.54
N LEU A 246 11.46 -0.87 25.31
CA LEU A 246 11.37 -2.10 26.11
C LEU A 246 9.95 -2.69 26.24
N TRP A 247 9.12 -2.48 25.21
CA TRP A 247 7.81 -3.09 25.16
C TRP A 247 7.90 -4.60 24.96
N THR A 248 6.95 -5.32 25.52
CA THR A 248 6.79 -6.75 25.25
C THR A 248 6.16 -6.97 23.86
N ARG A 249 6.40 -8.14 23.27
CA ARG A 249 5.78 -8.53 22.00
C ARG A 249 4.25 -8.47 22.05
N SER A 250 3.66 -8.89 23.18
CA SER A 250 2.21 -8.84 23.37
C SER A 250 1.67 -7.41 23.38
N GLN A 251 2.37 -6.46 24.01
CA GLN A 251 1.99 -5.05 23.99
C GLN A 251 2.06 -4.46 22.59
N VAL A 252 3.12 -4.76 21.83
CA VAL A 252 3.24 -4.32 20.43
C VAL A 252 2.13 -4.92 19.56
N GLY A 253 1.88 -6.22 19.69
CA GLY A 253 0.81 -6.89 18.95
C GLY A 253 -0.57 -6.30 19.24
N SER A 254 -0.89 -6.09 20.54
CA SER A 254 -2.15 -5.47 20.97
C SER A 254 -2.31 -4.03 20.46
N ALA A 255 -1.23 -3.25 20.49
CA ALA A 255 -1.23 -1.88 20.00
C ALA A 255 -1.54 -1.82 18.49
N VAL A 256 -0.94 -2.70 17.71
CA VAL A 256 -1.21 -2.81 16.27
C VAL A 256 -2.66 -3.21 16.02
N VAL A 257 -3.17 -4.23 16.73
CA VAL A 257 -4.58 -4.65 16.60
C VAL A 257 -5.52 -3.49 16.91
N LEU A 258 -5.34 -2.83 18.04
CA LEU A 258 -6.17 -1.70 18.45
C LEU A 258 -6.11 -0.55 17.44
N ALA A 259 -4.90 -0.21 16.97
CA ALA A 259 -4.70 0.87 16.01
C ALA A 259 -5.41 0.58 14.68
N TYR A 260 -5.35 -0.65 14.17
CA TYR A 260 -6.02 -0.99 12.92
C TYR A 260 -7.53 -1.11 13.05
N ILE A 261 -8.05 -1.64 14.18
CA ILE A 261 -9.50 -1.67 14.43
C ILE A 261 -10.05 -0.24 14.49
N ILE A 262 -9.47 0.63 15.31
CA ILE A 262 -9.92 2.02 15.43
C ILE A 262 -9.62 2.78 14.12
N GLY A 263 -8.46 2.55 13.51
CA GLY A 263 -8.06 3.18 12.25
C GLY A 263 -9.04 2.94 11.11
N THR A 264 -9.72 1.79 11.07
CA THR A 264 -10.73 1.49 10.06
C THR A 264 -11.89 2.50 10.07
N PHE A 265 -12.25 3.04 11.22
CA PHE A 265 -13.25 4.10 11.31
C PHE A 265 -12.77 5.42 10.69
N GLY A 266 -11.47 5.59 10.48
CA GLY A 266 -10.90 6.73 9.74
C GLY A 266 -11.43 6.83 8.31
N HIS A 267 -11.71 5.70 7.65
CA HIS A 267 -12.32 5.71 6.32
C HIS A 267 -13.75 6.29 6.33
N VAL A 268 -14.51 5.95 7.36
CA VAL A 268 -15.89 6.45 7.52
C VAL A 268 -15.87 7.96 7.81
N LEU A 269 -15.00 8.39 8.74
CA LEU A 269 -14.82 9.82 9.03
C LEU A 269 -14.37 10.58 7.78
N ALA A 270 -13.43 10.03 7.02
CA ALA A 270 -12.96 10.66 5.78
C ALA A 270 -14.11 10.91 4.81
N GLY A 271 -14.95 9.90 4.54
CA GLY A 271 -16.11 10.05 3.67
C GLY A 271 -17.03 11.18 4.12
N TYR A 272 -17.37 11.19 5.41
CA TYR A 272 -18.19 12.25 5.99
C TYR A 272 -17.56 13.65 5.87
N MET A 273 -16.27 13.77 6.18
CA MET A 273 -15.56 15.06 6.11
C MET A 273 -15.42 15.55 4.66
N LEU A 274 -15.13 14.66 3.72
CA LEU A 274 -15.02 14.99 2.31
C LEU A 274 -16.31 15.61 1.77
N ASP A 275 -17.47 15.09 2.19
CA ASP A 275 -18.77 15.58 1.73
C ASP A 275 -19.22 16.85 2.47
N ARG A 276 -18.90 17.00 3.77
CA ARG A 276 -19.35 18.13 4.61
C ARG A 276 -18.38 19.30 4.62
N VAL A 277 -17.08 19.03 4.71
CA VAL A 277 -16.03 20.05 4.89
C VAL A 277 -15.39 20.41 3.54
N GLY A 278 -15.28 19.44 2.63
CA GLY A 278 -14.64 19.58 1.33
C GLY A 278 -13.32 18.80 1.23
N ARG A 279 -12.87 18.62 0.01
CA ARG A 279 -11.70 17.76 -0.28
C ARG A 279 -10.41 18.39 0.19
N LYS A 280 -10.23 19.67 -0.12
CA LYS A 280 -9.00 20.42 0.16
C LYS A 280 -8.70 20.48 1.67
N LEU A 281 -9.65 20.95 2.47
CA LEU A 281 -9.44 21.11 3.91
C LEU A 281 -9.31 19.76 4.62
N THR A 282 -10.11 18.76 4.23
CA THR A 282 -10.00 17.39 4.79
C THR A 282 -8.62 16.78 4.53
N THR A 283 -8.08 16.92 3.33
CA THR A 283 -6.75 16.40 2.98
C THR A 283 -5.66 17.13 3.74
N CYS A 284 -5.67 18.47 3.79
CA CYS A 284 -4.71 19.25 4.56
C CYS A 284 -4.71 18.87 6.04
N ALA A 285 -5.89 18.85 6.65
CA ALA A 285 -6.04 18.54 8.08
C ALA A 285 -5.55 17.12 8.40
N SER A 286 -5.89 16.14 7.57
CA SER A 286 -5.44 14.74 7.78
C SER A 286 -3.92 14.55 7.61
N TYR A 287 -3.29 15.30 6.72
CA TYR A 287 -1.84 15.26 6.52
C TYR A 287 -1.10 15.88 7.73
N VAL A 288 -1.56 17.04 8.20
CA VAL A 288 -1.00 17.69 9.39
C VAL A 288 -1.21 16.81 10.63
N ALA A 289 -2.42 16.28 10.82
CA ALA A 289 -2.71 15.36 11.92
C ALA A 289 -1.85 14.11 11.86
N GLY A 290 -1.65 13.53 10.67
CA GLY A 290 -0.78 12.38 10.45
C GLY A 290 0.69 12.69 10.78
N ALA A 291 1.20 13.84 10.34
CA ALA A 291 2.56 14.30 10.67
C ALA A 291 2.76 14.46 12.18
N ALA A 292 1.82 15.10 12.85
CA ALA A 292 1.87 15.28 14.30
C ALA A 292 1.79 13.93 15.05
N ALA A 293 0.89 13.05 14.63
CA ALA A 293 0.70 11.76 15.27
C ALA A 293 1.94 10.87 15.15
N ILE A 294 2.56 10.78 13.95
CA ILE A 294 3.77 9.97 13.78
C ILE A 294 4.98 10.58 14.50
N MET A 295 5.09 11.90 14.54
CA MET A 295 6.12 12.57 15.31
C MET A 295 5.97 12.24 16.80
N LEU A 296 4.77 12.36 17.36
CA LEU A 296 4.48 11.99 18.75
C LEU A 296 4.79 10.51 19.02
N LEU A 297 4.42 9.61 18.11
CA LEU A 297 4.65 8.16 18.23
C LEU A 297 6.13 7.83 18.51
N PHE A 298 7.05 8.52 17.87
CA PHE A 298 8.48 8.23 17.96
C PHE A 298 9.24 9.17 18.93
N GLN A 299 8.58 10.21 19.48
CA GLN A 299 9.21 11.12 20.45
C GLN A 299 8.71 10.90 21.87
N THR A 300 7.53 10.28 22.08
CA THR A 300 7.01 10.01 23.42
C THR A 300 7.69 8.81 24.07
N ALA A 301 7.75 8.82 25.41
CA ALA A 301 8.38 7.77 26.21
C ALA A 301 7.35 6.90 26.95
N GLY A 302 6.19 7.47 27.30
CA GLY A 302 5.15 6.80 28.09
C GLY A 302 4.41 5.74 27.27
N HIS A 303 4.08 4.62 27.94
CA HIS A 303 3.36 3.51 27.26
C HIS A 303 2.00 3.95 26.71
N THR A 304 1.18 4.63 27.51
CA THR A 304 -0.15 5.09 27.10
C THR A 304 -0.07 6.16 26.00
N GLU A 305 0.87 7.07 26.10
CA GLU A 305 1.10 8.12 25.11
C GLU A 305 1.50 7.53 23.75
N MET A 306 2.42 6.58 23.76
CA MET A 306 2.88 5.90 22.57
C MET A 306 1.78 5.04 21.94
N LEU A 307 0.95 4.37 22.76
CA LEU A 307 -0.22 3.62 22.29
C LEU A 307 -1.25 4.55 21.63
N THR A 308 -1.59 5.65 22.28
CA THR A 308 -2.53 6.65 21.72
C THR A 308 -1.99 7.28 20.44
N ALA A 309 -0.69 7.58 20.38
CA ALA A 309 -0.04 8.11 19.19
C ALA A 309 -0.04 7.09 18.04
N MET A 310 0.14 5.79 18.31
CA MET A 310 0.04 4.73 17.31
C MET A 310 -1.37 4.63 16.73
N VAL A 311 -2.40 4.65 17.59
CA VAL A 311 -3.80 4.66 17.18
C VAL A 311 -4.11 5.91 16.34
N ALA A 312 -3.68 7.08 16.79
CA ALA A 312 -3.87 8.34 16.07
C ALA A 312 -3.15 8.34 14.71
N THR A 313 -1.94 7.77 14.64
CA THR A 313 -1.17 7.67 13.39
C THR A 313 -1.89 6.81 12.35
N VAL A 314 -2.34 5.60 12.74
CA VAL A 314 -3.06 4.71 11.82
C VAL A 314 -4.40 5.33 11.42
N PHE A 315 -5.12 5.94 12.35
CA PHE A 315 -6.39 6.61 12.08
C PHE A 315 -6.20 7.77 11.08
N ALA A 316 -5.27 8.69 11.34
CA ALA A 316 -4.97 9.82 10.46
C ALA A 316 -4.48 9.35 9.08
N PHE A 317 -3.68 8.29 9.02
CA PHE A 317 -3.24 7.68 7.77
C PHE A 317 -4.42 7.17 6.93
N GLN A 318 -5.41 6.51 7.56
CA GLN A 318 -6.59 6.01 6.84
C GLN A 318 -7.47 7.16 6.32
N VAL A 319 -7.62 8.24 7.10
CA VAL A 319 -8.31 9.46 6.64
C VAL A 319 -7.57 10.08 5.45
N ALA A 320 -6.27 10.29 5.57
CA ALA A 320 -5.43 10.90 4.55
C ALA A 320 -5.40 10.06 3.26
N ARG A 321 -5.30 8.72 3.39
CA ARG A 321 -5.33 7.80 2.26
C ARG A 321 -6.64 7.86 1.49
N THR A 322 -7.77 7.90 2.21
CA THR A 322 -9.10 8.02 1.59
C THR A 322 -9.27 9.35 0.89
N ALA A 323 -8.88 10.45 1.52
CA ALA A 323 -8.95 11.78 0.93
C ALA A 323 -8.11 11.89 -0.33
N THR A 324 -6.86 11.39 -0.30
CA THR A 324 -5.96 11.36 -1.46
C THR A 324 -6.52 10.49 -2.59
N ALA A 325 -7.12 9.33 -2.28
CA ALA A 325 -7.75 8.46 -3.27
C ALA A 325 -8.91 9.16 -3.98
N THR A 326 -9.75 9.89 -3.24
CA THR A 326 -10.86 10.68 -3.79
C THR A 326 -10.34 11.77 -4.74
N TYR A 327 -9.33 12.53 -4.33
CA TYR A 327 -8.67 13.50 -5.22
C TYR A 327 -8.15 12.84 -6.50
N SER A 328 -7.48 11.70 -6.37
CA SER A 328 -6.93 10.97 -7.51
C SER A 328 -8.00 10.57 -8.51
N ALA A 329 -9.21 10.28 -8.05
CA ALA A 329 -10.35 9.93 -8.91
C ALA A 329 -11.02 11.15 -9.55
N GLU A 330 -11.10 12.28 -8.84
CA GLU A 330 -11.83 13.47 -9.27
C GLU A 330 -11.03 14.41 -10.19
N LEU A 331 -9.69 14.39 -10.10
CA LEU A 331 -8.82 15.30 -10.87
C LEU A 331 -8.61 14.90 -12.33
N PHE A 332 -9.04 13.72 -12.75
CA PHE A 332 -8.86 13.24 -14.12
C PHE A 332 -10.20 13.00 -14.84
N PRO A 333 -10.28 13.38 -16.14
CA PRO A 333 -11.41 13.05 -16.99
C PRO A 333 -11.63 11.54 -17.06
N THR A 334 -12.89 11.14 -17.33
CA THR A 334 -13.30 9.73 -17.33
C THR A 334 -12.48 8.88 -18.31
N GLU A 335 -12.09 9.44 -19.46
CA GLU A 335 -11.36 8.75 -20.54
C GLU A 335 -9.96 8.31 -20.12
N ILE A 336 -9.27 9.10 -19.27
CA ILE A 336 -7.90 8.82 -18.85
C ILE A 336 -7.78 8.48 -17.37
N ARG A 337 -8.90 8.52 -16.61
CA ARG A 337 -8.91 8.35 -15.15
C ARG A 337 -8.25 7.06 -14.70
N ALA A 338 -8.61 5.93 -15.31
CA ALA A 338 -8.05 4.63 -14.93
C ALA A 338 -6.53 4.56 -15.14
N THR A 339 -6.05 5.03 -16.30
CA THR A 339 -4.61 5.06 -16.62
C THR A 339 -3.85 6.02 -15.71
N SER A 340 -4.40 7.24 -15.51
CA SER A 340 -3.79 8.24 -14.64
C SER A 340 -3.74 7.80 -13.18
N TYR A 341 -4.82 7.18 -12.68
CA TYR A 341 -4.86 6.60 -11.34
C TYR A 341 -3.83 5.49 -11.17
N SER A 342 -3.77 4.54 -12.11
CA SER A 342 -2.80 3.46 -12.07
C SER A 342 -1.35 3.98 -12.06
N LEU A 343 -1.04 4.93 -12.94
CA LEU A 343 0.29 5.54 -13.03
C LEU A 343 0.66 6.29 -11.74
N THR A 344 -0.24 7.13 -11.23
CA THR A 344 0.05 7.99 -10.07
C THR A 344 0.03 7.22 -8.75
N VAL A 345 -0.88 6.25 -8.58
CA VAL A 345 -1.05 5.54 -7.32
C VAL A 345 -0.16 4.30 -7.24
N GLN A 346 -0.13 3.51 -8.31
CA GLN A 346 0.54 2.19 -8.26
C GLN A 346 2.04 2.27 -8.58
N LEU A 347 2.46 3.25 -9.37
CA LEU A 347 3.86 3.38 -9.77
C LEU A 347 4.53 4.59 -9.10
N LEU A 348 4.16 5.81 -9.49
CA LEU A 348 4.84 7.02 -9.02
C LEU A 348 4.60 7.32 -7.54
N GLY A 349 3.40 7.08 -7.03
CA GLY A 349 3.02 7.34 -5.64
C GLY A 349 3.57 6.33 -4.63
N ARG A 350 4.21 5.24 -5.08
CA ARG A 350 4.85 4.25 -4.22
C ARG A 350 6.36 4.42 -4.08
N ILE A 351 6.96 5.36 -4.78
CA ILE A 351 8.43 5.59 -4.74
C ILE A 351 8.88 5.89 -3.31
N THR A 352 8.16 6.76 -2.61
CA THR A 352 8.47 7.09 -1.22
C THR A 352 8.30 5.88 -0.30
N ALA A 353 7.25 5.08 -0.46
CA ALA A 353 7.07 3.86 0.33
C ALA A 353 8.24 2.88 0.15
N LEU A 354 8.81 2.82 -1.06
CA LEU A 354 10.00 2.03 -1.36
C LEU A 354 11.28 2.60 -0.70
N LEU A 355 11.50 3.90 -0.80
CA LEU A 355 12.76 4.53 -0.38
C LEU A 355 12.78 4.89 1.11
N THR A 356 11.63 5.18 1.72
CA THR A 356 11.54 5.66 3.12
C THR A 356 12.22 4.74 4.12
N PRO A 357 12.07 3.40 4.09
CA PRO A 357 12.73 2.55 5.07
C PRO A 357 14.26 2.67 5.00
N LEU A 358 14.84 2.69 3.80
CA LEU A 358 16.27 2.88 3.59
C LEU A 358 16.73 4.26 4.07
N THR A 359 15.98 5.31 3.73
CA THR A 359 16.28 6.69 4.14
C THR A 359 16.28 6.83 5.66
N ILE A 360 15.27 6.29 6.36
CA ILE A 360 15.19 6.33 7.82
C ILE A 360 16.35 5.53 8.44
N GLY A 361 16.64 4.34 7.91
CA GLY A 361 17.77 3.53 8.38
C GLY A 361 19.12 4.22 8.21
N ALA A 362 19.30 4.98 7.13
CA ALA A 362 20.51 5.78 6.92
C ALA A 362 20.57 7.00 7.85
N LEU A 363 19.45 7.75 7.97
CA LEU A 363 19.36 8.95 8.80
C LEU A 363 19.49 8.65 10.31
N SER A 364 19.09 7.47 10.77
CA SER A 364 19.16 7.09 12.19
C SER A 364 20.57 7.22 12.75
N ARG A 365 21.59 6.94 11.93
CA ARG A 365 23.02 7.09 12.32
C ARG A 365 23.43 8.54 12.51
N TRP A 366 22.90 9.45 11.70
CA TRP A 366 23.26 10.87 11.69
C TRP A 366 22.49 11.68 12.73
N LEU A 367 21.23 11.30 12.98
CA LEU A 367 20.30 12.03 13.85
C LEU A 367 20.22 11.47 15.26
N GLY A 368 21.11 10.55 15.64
CA GLY A 368 21.19 10.03 16.99
C GLY A 368 20.07 9.04 17.37
N GLY A 369 19.51 8.35 16.40
CA GLY A 369 18.58 7.25 16.62
C GLY A 369 17.35 7.25 15.70
N LEU A 370 16.63 6.13 15.79
CA LEU A 370 15.48 5.85 14.92
C LEU A 370 14.34 6.86 15.11
N GLY A 371 14.04 7.25 16.36
CA GLY A 371 12.98 8.21 16.65
C GLY A 371 13.19 9.55 15.98
N ASN A 372 14.41 10.09 16.01
CA ASN A 372 14.75 11.36 15.36
C ASN A 372 14.72 11.27 13.84
N ALA A 373 15.14 10.12 13.29
CA ALA A 373 15.10 9.89 11.85
C ALA A 373 13.65 9.87 11.33
N VAL A 374 12.72 9.22 12.04
CA VAL A 374 11.30 9.23 11.69
C VAL A 374 10.71 10.64 11.87
N ALA A 375 11.04 11.34 12.94
CA ALA A 375 10.60 12.72 13.16
C ALA A 375 11.03 13.65 12.02
N ALA A 376 12.26 13.51 11.52
CA ALA A 376 12.74 14.29 10.39
C ALA A 376 11.94 14.02 9.11
N VAL A 377 11.58 12.76 8.84
CA VAL A 377 10.80 12.37 7.66
C VAL A 377 9.33 12.78 7.77
N SER A 378 8.80 12.97 8.99
CA SER A 378 7.40 13.40 9.22
C SER A 378 7.08 14.81 8.72
N ILE A 379 8.08 15.59 8.31
CA ILE A 379 7.86 16.87 7.60
C ILE A 379 7.20 16.69 6.23
N GLY A 380 7.36 15.50 5.61
CA GLY A 380 6.83 15.23 4.28
C GLY A 380 5.32 15.37 4.14
N PRO A 381 4.49 14.82 5.04
CA PRO A 381 3.05 15.08 5.03
C PRO A 381 2.69 16.56 5.21
N VAL A 382 3.48 17.33 5.97
CA VAL A 382 3.28 18.81 6.09
C VAL A 382 3.51 19.48 4.73
N ILE A 383 4.57 19.09 4.02
CA ILE A 383 4.81 19.53 2.65
C ILE A 383 3.61 19.15 1.75
N GLY A 384 3.08 17.94 1.90
CA GLY A 384 1.87 17.51 1.21
C GLY A 384 0.66 18.40 1.49
N ALA A 385 0.44 18.80 2.74
CA ALA A 385 -0.62 19.74 3.12
C ALA A 385 -0.45 21.09 2.44
N VAL A 386 0.78 21.60 2.40
CA VAL A 386 1.10 22.87 1.68
C VAL A 386 0.85 22.73 0.17
N LEU A 387 1.26 21.62 -0.44
CA LEU A 387 1.00 21.37 -1.86
C LEU A 387 -0.52 21.33 -2.15
N VAL A 388 -1.32 20.69 -1.31
CA VAL A 388 -2.78 20.70 -1.43
C VAL A 388 -3.31 22.13 -1.27
N ALA A 389 -2.86 22.86 -0.26
CA ALA A 389 -3.32 24.21 0.00
C ALA A 389 -3.02 25.19 -1.16
N LEU A 390 -1.90 25.04 -1.83
CA LEU A 390 -1.47 25.94 -2.92
C LEU A 390 -1.99 25.51 -4.28
N PHE A 391 -1.91 24.22 -4.62
CA PHE A 391 -2.06 23.74 -5.98
C PHE A 391 -3.30 22.88 -6.24
N ALA A 392 -3.91 22.28 -5.20
CA ALA A 392 -5.07 21.44 -5.42
C ALA A 392 -6.37 22.29 -5.46
N PRO A 393 -7.23 22.12 -6.48
CA PRO A 393 -8.51 22.80 -6.55
C PRO A 393 -9.50 22.18 -5.55
N GLU A 394 -10.48 22.96 -5.03
CA GLU A 394 -11.61 22.37 -4.33
C GLU A 394 -12.57 21.75 -5.36
N THR A 395 -12.87 20.46 -5.17
CA THR A 395 -13.69 19.68 -6.10
C THR A 395 -15.09 19.41 -5.57
N ARG A 396 -15.39 19.80 -4.32
CA ARG A 396 -16.68 19.56 -3.68
C ARG A 396 -17.84 20.18 -4.48
N GLY A 397 -18.83 19.34 -4.81
CA GLY A 397 -20.06 19.79 -5.48
C GLY A 397 -19.90 20.19 -6.93
N LYS A 398 -18.71 20.02 -7.54
CA LYS A 398 -18.47 20.31 -8.95
C LYS A 398 -18.67 19.06 -9.81
N PRO A 399 -19.36 19.16 -10.95
CA PRO A 399 -19.42 18.09 -11.94
C PRO A 399 -18.03 17.73 -12.45
N LEU A 400 -17.78 16.45 -12.69
CA LEU A 400 -16.47 15.95 -13.15
C LEU A 400 -16.09 16.53 -14.53
N GLU A 401 -17.08 16.83 -15.37
CA GLU A 401 -16.93 17.43 -16.69
C GLU A 401 -16.38 18.87 -16.60
N GLU A 402 -16.85 19.65 -15.62
CA GLU A 402 -16.40 21.02 -15.38
C GLU A 402 -14.95 21.04 -14.90
N LEU A 403 -14.58 20.11 -14.00
CA LEU A 403 -13.20 19.93 -13.54
C LEU A 403 -12.25 19.51 -14.67
N ALA A 404 -12.76 18.78 -15.66
CA ALA A 404 -12.00 18.40 -16.85
C ALA A 404 -11.80 19.58 -17.82
N ALA A 405 -12.81 20.45 -17.98
CA ALA A 405 -12.76 21.61 -18.88
C ALA A 405 -11.80 22.70 -18.38
N SER A 406 -11.78 22.98 -17.08
CA SER A 406 -10.89 23.99 -16.46
C SER A 406 -9.39 23.71 -16.66
N SER A 407 -9.02 22.46 -16.97
CA SER A 407 -7.64 22.09 -17.26
C SER A 407 -7.19 22.45 -18.69
N ARG A 408 -8.11 22.53 -19.62
CA ARG A 408 -7.81 22.92 -21.01
C ARG A 408 -7.56 24.43 -21.12
N GLU A 409 -8.29 25.24 -20.38
CA GLU A 409 -8.15 26.70 -20.41
C GLU A 409 -6.80 27.19 -19.84
N THR A 410 -6.29 26.57 -18.76
CA THR A 410 -4.97 26.92 -18.20
C THR A 410 -3.81 26.59 -19.14
N THR A 411 -3.96 25.62 -20.02
CA THR A 411 -2.93 25.24 -21.00
C THR A 411 -3.00 26.13 -22.25
N PHE A 412 -4.18 26.53 -22.70
CA PHE A 412 -4.36 27.44 -23.84
C PHE A 412 -4.10 28.90 -23.50
N GLY A 413 -4.25 29.30 -22.21
CA GLY A 413 -3.91 30.66 -21.76
C GLY A 413 -2.40 30.96 -21.81
N SER A 414 -1.57 29.94 -21.59
CA SER A 414 -0.11 30.07 -21.65
C SER A 414 0.44 30.09 -23.11
N GLU A 415 -0.24 29.44 -24.06
CA GLU A 415 0.16 29.50 -25.48
C GLU A 415 -0.24 30.80 -26.16
N LYS A 416 -1.37 31.41 -25.77
CA LYS A 416 -1.74 32.75 -26.30
C LYS A 416 -0.86 33.90 -25.77
N ALA A 417 -0.25 33.72 -24.60
CA ALA A 417 0.71 34.71 -24.07
C ALA A 417 2.12 34.62 -24.68
N ALA A 418 2.41 33.53 -25.40
CA ALA A 418 3.71 33.27 -26.04
C ALA A 418 3.72 33.47 -27.56
N ALA A 419 2.62 33.96 -28.17
CA ALA A 419 2.62 34.31 -29.58
C ALA A 419 3.30 35.71 -29.75
N PRO A 420 4.43 35.85 -30.48
CA PRO A 420 5.03 37.13 -30.71
C PRO A 420 4.08 37.97 -31.57
N SER A 421 3.78 39.17 -31.09
CA SER A 421 3.15 40.23 -31.89
C SER A 421 4.09 40.58 -33.03
N GLY A 422 3.84 40.01 -34.18
CA GLY A 422 4.43 40.38 -35.45
C GLY A 422 3.53 41.32 -36.20
#